data_e3b3230c2aff29b080c9265d973e2f64
#
_entry.id   e3b3230c2aff29b080c9265d973e2f64
#
_cell.length_a   1.000
_cell.length_b   1.000
_cell.length_c   1.000
_cell.angle_alpha   90.00
_cell.angle_beta   90.00
_cell.angle_gamma   90.00
#
_symmetry.space_group_name_H-M   'P 1'
#
loop_
_entity.id
_entity.type
_entity.pdbx_description
1 polymer ?
#
loop_
_entity_poly.entity_id
_entity_poly.type
_entity_poly.pdbx_seq_one_letter_code
_entity_poly.pdbx_strand_id
1 'polypeptide(L)'
;GIYKDKTVLVTGHTGFKGSWLCFWLSQMGAKVIGYSLEAPTNPNHIELLNLDIVSIIGDIRDLDKLNQTFETYKPDIVFHLAAQPLVRLSYENPIETYETNVMGTLKVFEACRSNNVKAIVNITSDKAYENKEWIWGYRENDPMGGYDPYSSSKGCADLLATSYRNSYFNINEYKKTHNTLLATCRAGNVIGGGDWAKDRLITDIMISVSQGKKVSIRNPKATRPWEHVLEPLSGYLHIGQKLLEEKVEFAEAWNFGPSDE
;
A
#
# COMPACT_ATOMS: atom_id res chain seq x y z
N GLY A 1 7.13 12.07 -18.56
CA GLY A 1 6.33 12.16 -17.32
C GLY A 1 7.22 12.31 -16.11
N ILE A 2 6.68 12.68 -14.95
CA ILE A 2 7.44 12.99 -13.72
C ILE A 2 8.26 11.81 -13.20
N TYR A 3 7.82 10.58 -13.45
CA TYR A 3 8.49 9.36 -13.00
C TYR A 3 9.67 8.94 -13.89
N LYS A 4 9.79 9.48 -15.09
CA LYS A 4 10.90 9.14 -16.00
C LYS A 4 12.24 9.43 -15.32
N ASP A 5 13.13 8.45 -15.36
CA ASP A 5 14.48 8.47 -14.75
C ASP A 5 14.51 8.63 -13.22
N LYS A 6 13.35 8.66 -12.53
CA LYS A 6 13.26 8.64 -11.07
C LYS A 6 13.55 7.26 -10.51
N THR A 7 14.25 7.20 -9.40
CA THR A 7 14.36 5.97 -8.61
C THR A 7 13.15 5.84 -7.70
N VAL A 8 12.34 4.81 -7.94
CA VAL A 8 11.09 4.54 -7.22
C VAL A 8 11.22 3.24 -6.45
N LEU A 9 11.12 3.30 -5.12
CA LEU A 9 11.11 2.09 -4.30
C LEU A 9 9.67 1.69 -3.99
N VAL A 10 9.35 0.43 -4.25
CA VAL A 10 8.03 -0.17 -3.99
C VAL A 10 8.20 -1.30 -2.98
N THR A 11 7.71 -1.10 -1.76
CA THR A 11 7.64 -2.22 -0.81
C THR A 11 6.41 -3.07 -1.10
N GLY A 12 6.53 -4.39 -0.97
CA GLY A 12 5.44 -5.32 -1.30
C GLY A 12 5.27 -5.55 -2.81
N HIS A 13 6.34 -5.39 -3.59
CA HIS A 13 6.34 -5.51 -5.06
C HIS A 13 5.98 -6.92 -5.56
N THR A 14 6.18 -7.95 -4.77
CA THR A 14 5.79 -9.34 -5.11
C THR A 14 4.31 -9.61 -4.95
N GLY A 15 3.58 -8.74 -4.24
CA GLY A 15 2.14 -8.83 -4.04
C GLY A 15 1.33 -8.32 -5.24
N PHE A 16 0.01 -8.58 -5.21
CA PHE A 16 -0.92 -8.25 -6.30
C PHE A 16 -0.85 -6.77 -6.73
N LYS A 17 -1.14 -5.82 -5.82
CA LYS A 17 -1.09 -4.37 -6.17
C LYS A 17 0.33 -3.90 -6.47
N GLY A 18 1.32 -4.41 -5.73
CA GLY A 18 2.71 -4.01 -5.89
C GLY A 18 3.28 -4.38 -7.26
N SER A 19 2.96 -5.56 -7.78
CA SER A 19 3.41 -6.01 -9.10
C SER A 19 2.79 -5.20 -10.24
N TRP A 20 1.50 -4.85 -10.15
CA TRP A 20 0.84 -3.94 -11.09
C TRP A 20 1.46 -2.53 -11.06
N LEU A 21 1.77 -2.02 -9.86
CA LEU A 21 2.41 -0.71 -9.71
C LEU A 21 3.82 -0.71 -10.34
N CYS A 22 4.61 -1.75 -10.09
CA CYS A 22 5.93 -1.91 -10.69
C CYS A 22 5.86 -1.95 -12.21
N PHE A 23 4.90 -2.70 -12.78
CA PHE A 23 4.66 -2.72 -14.21
C PHE A 23 4.38 -1.32 -14.76
N TRP A 24 3.44 -0.60 -14.14
CA TRP A 24 3.05 0.72 -14.61
C TRP A 24 4.20 1.73 -14.52
N LEU A 25 4.92 1.76 -13.40
CA LEU A 25 6.11 2.61 -13.21
C LEU A 25 7.21 2.31 -14.23
N SER A 26 7.45 1.03 -14.55
CA SER A 26 8.42 0.64 -15.58
C SER A 26 8.00 1.18 -16.96
N GLN A 27 6.71 1.11 -17.32
CA GLN A 27 6.19 1.69 -18.56
C GLN A 27 6.32 3.22 -18.61
N MET A 28 6.34 3.87 -17.44
CA MET A 28 6.58 5.32 -17.32
C MET A 28 8.06 5.71 -17.39
N GLY A 29 8.96 4.74 -17.48
CA GLY A 29 10.42 4.94 -17.55
C GLY A 29 11.07 5.21 -16.19
N ALA A 30 10.46 4.79 -15.09
CA ALA A 30 11.06 4.84 -13.76
C ALA A 30 12.12 3.74 -13.57
N LYS A 31 13.12 4.02 -12.72
CA LYS A 31 14.04 3.00 -12.18
C LYS A 31 13.38 2.36 -10.97
N VAL A 32 12.75 1.20 -11.16
CA VAL A 32 11.96 0.55 -10.12
C VAL A 32 12.82 -0.37 -9.27
N ILE A 33 12.76 -0.16 -7.95
CA ILE A 33 13.38 -1.00 -6.92
C ILE A 33 12.26 -1.64 -6.11
N GLY A 34 12.09 -2.95 -6.21
CA GLY A 34 11.18 -3.72 -5.38
C GLY A 34 11.84 -4.20 -4.11
N TYR A 35 11.15 -4.09 -2.96
CA TYR A 35 11.58 -4.63 -1.67
C TYR A 35 10.42 -5.37 -1.02
N SER A 36 10.52 -6.68 -0.82
CA SER A 36 9.42 -7.51 -0.31
C SER A 36 9.92 -8.88 0.14
N LEU A 37 9.08 -9.60 0.87
CA LEU A 37 9.21 -11.04 1.01
C LEU A 37 9.01 -11.74 -0.33
N GLU A 38 9.31 -13.03 -0.40
CA GLU A 38 9.00 -13.89 -1.55
C GLU A 38 7.52 -13.78 -1.95
N ALA A 39 7.23 -14.08 -3.21
CA ALA A 39 5.86 -14.04 -3.70
C ALA A 39 4.95 -14.98 -2.89
N PRO A 40 3.78 -14.49 -2.40
CA PRO A 40 2.94 -15.27 -1.47
C PRO A 40 2.15 -16.39 -2.12
N THR A 41 2.14 -16.48 -3.44
CA THR A 41 1.35 -17.46 -4.21
C THR A 41 2.16 -18.04 -5.39
N ASN A 42 1.76 -19.22 -5.85
CA ASN A 42 2.22 -19.79 -7.09
C ASN A 42 0.99 -20.32 -7.87
N PRO A 43 0.66 -19.79 -9.07
CA PRO A 43 1.41 -18.73 -9.77
C PRO A 43 1.35 -17.38 -9.04
N ASN A 44 2.22 -16.45 -9.45
CA ASN A 44 2.22 -15.07 -8.98
C ASN A 44 2.40 -14.08 -10.13
N HIS A 45 1.89 -12.87 -9.95
CA HIS A 45 1.83 -11.89 -11.02
C HIS A 45 3.21 -11.29 -11.36
N ILE A 46 4.08 -11.08 -10.38
CA ILE A 46 5.39 -10.46 -10.63
C ILE A 46 6.28 -11.33 -11.53
N GLU A 47 6.28 -12.65 -11.35
CA GLU A 47 7.02 -13.57 -12.22
C GLU A 47 6.43 -13.63 -13.64
N LEU A 48 5.08 -13.62 -13.76
CA LEU A 48 4.42 -13.63 -15.06
C LEU A 48 4.71 -12.36 -15.87
N LEU A 49 4.88 -11.21 -15.21
CA LEU A 49 5.19 -9.94 -15.86
C LEU A 49 6.63 -9.89 -16.38
N ASN A 50 7.55 -10.66 -15.81
CA ASN A 50 8.97 -10.74 -16.18
C ASN A 50 9.58 -9.32 -16.38
N LEU A 51 9.44 -8.45 -15.40
CA LEU A 51 9.87 -7.05 -15.47
C LEU A 51 11.39 -6.93 -15.31
N ASP A 52 12.00 -6.02 -16.05
CA ASP A 52 13.38 -5.56 -15.84
C ASP A 52 13.41 -4.53 -14.69
N ILE A 53 13.38 -5.02 -13.46
CA ILE A 53 13.47 -4.21 -12.23
C ILE A 53 14.48 -4.81 -11.27
N VAL A 54 14.97 -4.01 -10.33
CA VAL A 54 15.74 -4.54 -9.19
C VAL A 54 14.75 -5.13 -8.19
N SER A 55 14.85 -6.43 -7.93
CA SER A 55 14.01 -7.13 -6.94
C SER A 55 14.85 -7.56 -5.74
N ILE A 56 14.55 -7.03 -4.57
CA ILE A 56 15.24 -7.30 -3.31
C ILE A 56 14.29 -8.08 -2.40
N ILE A 57 14.67 -9.31 -2.06
CA ILE A 57 13.94 -10.08 -1.07
C ILE A 57 14.38 -9.61 0.33
N GLY A 58 13.44 -9.07 1.10
CA GLY A 58 13.69 -8.52 2.42
C GLY A 58 12.41 -8.28 3.20
N ASP A 59 12.53 -8.26 4.51
CA ASP A 59 11.43 -8.00 5.43
C ASP A 59 11.46 -6.51 5.84
N ILE A 60 10.33 -5.82 5.79
CA ILE A 60 10.23 -4.42 6.24
C ILE A 60 10.45 -4.26 7.75
N ARG A 61 10.44 -5.37 8.51
CA ARG A 61 10.81 -5.40 9.92
C ARG A 61 12.32 -5.37 10.15
N ASP A 62 13.13 -5.54 9.12
CA ASP A 62 14.59 -5.45 9.15
C ASP A 62 15.05 -4.03 8.76
N LEU A 63 15.23 -3.17 9.79
CA LEU A 63 15.62 -1.78 9.57
C LEU A 63 17.03 -1.63 8.96
N ASP A 64 17.96 -2.52 9.31
CA ASP A 64 19.33 -2.45 8.81
C ASP A 64 19.35 -2.74 7.30
N LYS A 65 18.65 -3.78 6.86
CA LYS A 65 18.50 -4.10 5.43
C LYS A 65 17.73 -3.04 4.66
N LEU A 66 16.72 -2.43 5.27
CA LEU A 66 16.04 -1.26 4.68
C LEU A 66 17.03 -0.11 4.47
N ASN A 67 17.76 0.30 5.51
CA ASN A 67 18.74 1.38 5.41
C ASN A 67 19.80 1.09 4.35
N GLN A 68 20.37 -0.12 4.32
CA GLN A 68 21.32 -0.53 3.28
C GLN A 68 20.72 -0.40 1.87
N THR A 69 19.45 -0.77 1.70
CA THR A 69 18.74 -0.65 0.42
C THR A 69 18.59 0.82 0.03
N PHE A 70 18.17 1.66 0.96
CA PHE A 70 17.97 3.09 0.72
C PHE A 70 19.27 3.84 0.42
N GLU A 71 20.34 3.53 1.14
CA GLU A 71 21.66 4.08 0.90
C GLU A 71 22.22 3.70 -0.49
N THR A 72 21.97 2.45 -0.91
CA THR A 72 22.42 1.93 -2.20
C THR A 72 21.69 2.56 -3.37
N TYR A 73 20.38 2.63 -3.31
CA TYR A 73 19.55 3.01 -4.45
C TYR A 73 19.04 4.45 -4.40
N LYS A 74 19.08 5.10 -3.25
CA LYS A 74 18.70 6.52 -3.03
C LYS A 74 17.37 6.88 -3.69
N PRO A 75 16.24 6.25 -3.28
CA PRO A 75 14.97 6.48 -3.93
C PRO A 75 14.51 7.94 -3.81
N ASP A 76 14.00 8.50 -4.91
CA ASP A 76 13.33 9.79 -4.91
C ASP A 76 11.95 9.72 -4.22
N ILE A 77 11.26 8.59 -4.39
CA ILE A 77 9.93 8.32 -3.83
C ILE A 77 9.80 6.87 -3.39
N VAL A 78 9.02 6.66 -2.34
CA VAL A 78 8.66 5.34 -1.82
C VAL A 78 7.14 5.15 -1.89
N PHE A 79 6.69 4.06 -2.51
CA PHE A 79 5.34 3.54 -2.39
C PHE A 79 5.36 2.38 -1.40
N HIS A 80 4.75 2.56 -0.24
CA HIS A 80 4.73 1.56 0.81
C HIS A 80 3.44 0.73 0.77
N LEU A 81 3.51 -0.46 0.11
CA LEU A 81 2.39 -1.40 -0.01
C LEU A 81 2.57 -2.68 0.82
N ALA A 82 3.78 -2.94 1.31
CA ALA A 82 4.05 -4.15 2.09
C ALA A 82 3.17 -4.21 3.34
N ALA A 83 2.46 -5.30 3.51
CA ALA A 83 1.60 -5.56 4.65
C ALA A 83 1.26 -7.06 4.73
N GLN A 84 0.86 -7.54 5.91
CA GLN A 84 0.06 -8.75 6.04
C GLN A 84 -1.41 -8.37 5.75
N PRO A 85 -2.01 -8.77 4.58
CA PRO A 85 -3.28 -8.21 4.11
C PRO A 85 -4.50 -9.08 4.42
N LEU A 86 -4.34 -10.25 5.05
CA LEU A 86 -5.38 -11.26 5.20
C LEU A 86 -6.03 -11.19 6.58
N VAL A 87 -7.34 -10.89 6.60
CA VAL A 87 -8.12 -10.77 7.84
C VAL A 87 -8.10 -12.07 8.65
N ARG A 88 -8.30 -13.23 8.01
CA ARG A 88 -8.29 -14.50 8.73
C ARG A 88 -6.94 -14.81 9.35
N LEU A 89 -5.87 -14.63 8.60
CA LEU A 89 -4.51 -14.83 9.12
C LEU A 89 -4.21 -13.90 10.29
N SER A 90 -4.79 -12.70 10.33
CA SER A 90 -4.60 -11.78 11.46
C SER A 90 -5.19 -12.28 12.78
N TYR A 91 -6.24 -13.10 12.73
CA TYR A 91 -6.75 -13.77 13.94
C TYR A 91 -5.87 -14.93 14.38
N GLU A 92 -5.24 -15.63 13.44
CA GLU A 92 -4.31 -16.73 13.74
C GLU A 92 -2.97 -16.21 14.24
N ASN A 93 -2.45 -15.13 13.62
CA ASN A 93 -1.14 -14.54 13.89
C ASN A 93 -1.24 -13.02 14.15
N PRO A 94 -1.87 -12.59 15.26
CA PRO A 94 -2.05 -11.16 15.54
C PRO A 94 -0.73 -10.42 15.77
N ILE A 95 0.23 -11.03 16.48
CA ILE A 95 1.54 -10.41 16.75
C ILE A 95 2.24 -10.09 15.42
N GLU A 96 2.40 -11.05 14.54
CA GLU A 96 3.03 -10.85 13.24
C GLU A 96 2.31 -9.78 12.41
N THR A 97 0.96 -9.74 12.50
CA THR A 97 0.15 -8.74 11.81
C THR A 97 0.50 -7.31 12.28
N TYR A 98 0.59 -7.07 13.57
CA TYR A 98 0.97 -5.76 14.11
C TYR A 98 2.45 -5.46 13.90
N GLU A 99 3.34 -6.41 14.08
CA GLU A 99 4.77 -6.23 13.80
C GLU A 99 5.01 -5.83 12.34
N THR A 100 4.32 -6.46 11.40
CA THR A 100 4.45 -6.13 9.98
C THR A 100 3.77 -4.81 9.66
N ASN A 101 2.48 -4.67 10.00
CA ASN A 101 1.67 -3.55 9.51
C ASN A 101 1.94 -2.24 10.26
N VAL A 102 2.33 -2.30 11.51
CA VAL A 102 2.61 -1.10 12.34
C VAL A 102 4.11 -0.88 12.48
N MET A 103 4.82 -1.84 13.08
CA MET A 103 6.26 -1.68 13.31
C MET A 103 7.07 -1.71 12.02
N GLY A 104 6.67 -2.52 11.03
CA GLY A 104 7.27 -2.50 9.69
C GLY A 104 7.08 -1.15 9.01
N THR A 105 5.87 -0.58 9.06
CA THR A 105 5.58 0.78 8.53
C THR A 105 6.43 1.84 9.23
N LEU A 106 6.55 1.77 10.56
CA LEU A 106 7.43 2.65 11.33
C LEU A 106 8.87 2.60 10.80
N LYS A 107 9.41 1.40 10.59
CA LYS A 107 10.79 1.20 10.11
C LYS A 107 10.98 1.73 8.68
N VAL A 108 9.98 1.58 7.82
CA VAL A 108 10.00 2.18 6.48
C VAL A 108 10.04 3.71 6.57
N PHE A 109 9.24 4.34 7.45
CA PHE A 109 9.28 5.79 7.65
C PHE A 109 10.61 6.27 8.21
N GLU A 110 11.21 5.53 9.16
CA GLU A 110 12.55 5.83 9.70
C GLU A 110 13.63 5.70 8.62
N ALA A 111 13.58 4.68 7.78
CA ALA A 111 14.49 4.56 6.65
C ALA A 111 14.33 5.73 5.66
N CYS A 112 13.09 6.14 5.37
CA CYS A 112 12.83 7.32 4.54
C CYS A 112 13.40 8.60 5.16
N ARG A 113 13.20 8.79 6.47
CA ARG A 113 13.66 9.96 7.22
C ARG A 113 15.19 10.04 7.25
N SER A 114 15.85 8.93 7.57
CA SER A 114 17.31 8.85 7.68
C SER A 114 18.01 9.05 6.32
N ASN A 115 17.33 8.70 5.22
CA ASN A 115 17.87 8.81 3.86
C ASN A 115 17.30 10.00 3.06
N ASN A 116 16.58 10.91 3.71
CA ASN A 116 16.04 12.15 3.11
C ASN A 116 15.21 11.89 1.84
N VAL A 117 14.37 10.87 1.84
CA VAL A 117 13.44 10.57 0.73
C VAL A 117 12.46 11.71 0.54
N LYS A 118 12.28 12.18 -0.70
CA LYS A 118 11.47 13.38 -0.99
C LYS A 118 9.97 13.13 -0.85
N ALA A 119 9.50 11.96 -1.23
CA ALA A 119 8.07 11.65 -1.27
C ALA A 119 7.79 10.24 -0.74
N ILE A 120 6.75 10.11 0.07
CA ILE A 120 6.28 8.82 0.61
C ILE A 120 4.78 8.73 0.37
N VAL A 121 4.36 7.66 -0.31
CA VAL A 121 2.95 7.30 -0.45
C VAL A 121 2.72 6.03 0.35
N ASN A 122 2.06 6.18 1.50
CA ASN A 122 1.72 5.07 2.40
C ASN A 122 0.35 4.50 2.04
N ILE A 123 0.26 3.22 1.71
CA ILE A 123 -1.00 2.58 1.32
C ILE A 123 -1.60 1.82 2.51
N THR A 124 -2.76 2.28 2.95
CA THR A 124 -3.55 1.62 3.97
C THR A 124 -4.81 0.99 3.38
N SER A 125 -5.98 1.17 3.96
CA SER A 125 -7.22 0.52 3.54
C SER A 125 -8.42 1.31 4.04
N ASP A 126 -9.58 1.16 3.39
CA ASP A 126 -10.89 1.57 3.90
C ASP A 126 -11.22 0.96 5.28
N LYS A 127 -10.67 -0.23 5.55
CA LYS A 127 -10.84 -0.93 6.85
C LYS A 127 -10.11 -0.27 8.02
N ALA A 128 -9.31 0.78 7.76
CA ALA A 128 -8.70 1.60 8.82
C ALA A 128 -9.73 2.40 9.61
N TYR A 129 -10.91 2.65 9.05
CA TYR A 129 -11.99 3.39 9.72
C TYR A 129 -12.71 2.56 10.78
N GLU A 130 -13.23 3.25 11.80
CA GLU A 130 -14.22 2.67 12.70
C GLU A 130 -15.51 2.40 11.91
N ASN A 131 -15.87 1.13 11.73
CA ASN A 131 -17.05 0.77 10.94
C ASN A 131 -18.34 1.11 11.67
N LYS A 132 -19.06 2.12 11.18
CA LYS A 132 -20.35 2.59 11.72
C LYS A 132 -21.55 1.96 11.01
N GLU A 133 -21.35 1.19 9.93
CA GLU A 133 -22.40 0.59 9.10
C GLU A 133 -23.50 1.58 8.64
N TRP A 134 -23.13 2.84 8.47
CA TRP A 134 -24.02 3.88 7.96
C TRP A 134 -24.12 3.87 6.42
N ILE A 135 -25.05 4.66 5.86
CA ILE A 135 -25.38 4.61 4.43
C ILE A 135 -24.48 5.49 3.54
N TRP A 136 -23.70 6.37 4.12
CA TRP A 136 -22.77 7.26 3.39
C TRP A 136 -21.32 6.81 3.49
N GLY A 137 -20.54 7.23 2.50
CA GLY A 137 -19.10 6.96 2.45
C GLY A 137 -18.34 7.63 3.58
N TYR A 138 -17.18 7.03 3.95
CA TYR A 138 -16.28 7.61 4.95
C TYR A 138 -15.48 8.77 4.35
N ARG A 139 -15.23 9.79 5.18
CA ARG A 139 -14.37 10.92 4.87
C ARG A 139 -13.00 10.72 5.47
N GLU A 140 -12.00 11.42 4.94
CA GLU A 140 -10.61 11.29 5.40
C GLU A 140 -10.39 11.65 6.87
N ASN A 141 -11.25 12.47 7.45
CA ASN A 141 -11.23 12.89 8.87
C ASN A 141 -12.15 12.07 9.78
N ASP A 142 -12.83 11.04 9.26
CA ASP A 142 -13.63 10.15 10.09
C ASP A 142 -12.74 9.30 11.03
N PRO A 143 -13.25 8.87 12.20
CA PRO A 143 -12.48 8.15 13.19
C PRO A 143 -11.83 6.89 12.65
N MET A 144 -10.55 6.70 12.99
CA MET A 144 -9.86 5.43 12.76
C MET A 144 -10.29 4.41 13.80
N GLY A 145 -10.34 3.16 13.38
CA GLY A 145 -10.71 2.04 14.23
C GLY A 145 -10.27 0.72 13.62
N GLY A 146 -11.11 -0.26 13.70
CA GLY A 146 -10.88 -1.57 13.12
C GLY A 146 -11.29 -2.66 14.09
N TYR A 147 -12.23 -3.50 13.68
CA TYR A 147 -12.77 -4.54 14.55
C TYR A 147 -11.84 -5.74 14.67
N ASP A 148 -11.25 -6.18 13.58
CA ASP A 148 -10.31 -7.30 13.55
C ASP A 148 -8.85 -6.82 13.62
N PRO A 149 -7.89 -7.72 13.96
CA PRO A 149 -6.48 -7.33 14.10
C PRO A 149 -5.87 -6.73 12.83
N TYR A 150 -6.26 -7.18 11.63
CA TYR A 150 -5.81 -6.59 10.38
C TYR A 150 -6.33 -5.15 10.24
N SER A 151 -7.64 -4.95 10.38
CA SER A 151 -8.27 -3.64 10.26
C SER A 151 -7.72 -2.65 11.28
N SER A 152 -7.59 -3.08 12.54
CA SER A 152 -6.97 -2.29 13.61
C SER A 152 -5.51 -1.95 13.29
N SER A 153 -4.71 -2.89 12.80
CA SER A 153 -3.32 -2.63 12.42
C SER A 153 -3.19 -1.61 11.30
N LYS A 154 -4.14 -1.59 10.35
CA LYS A 154 -4.19 -0.57 9.29
C LYS A 154 -4.59 0.81 9.82
N GLY A 155 -5.52 0.87 10.78
CA GLY A 155 -5.83 2.10 11.51
C GLY A 155 -4.62 2.64 12.28
N CYS A 156 -3.88 1.77 12.98
CA CYS A 156 -2.64 2.15 13.66
C CYS A 156 -1.57 2.68 12.68
N ALA A 157 -1.39 2.04 11.51
CA ALA A 157 -0.46 2.51 10.49
C ALA A 157 -0.84 3.89 9.93
N ASP A 158 -2.14 4.17 9.83
CA ASP A 158 -2.67 5.47 9.40
C ASP A 158 -2.45 6.56 10.46
N LEU A 159 -2.71 6.24 11.72
CA LEU A 159 -2.40 7.12 12.86
C LEU A 159 -0.90 7.40 12.97
N LEU A 160 -0.06 6.38 12.73
CA LEU A 160 1.39 6.54 12.67
C LEU A 160 1.79 7.53 11.56
N ALA A 161 1.24 7.39 10.35
CA ALA A 161 1.49 8.33 9.25
C ALA A 161 1.05 9.75 9.61
N THR A 162 -0.10 9.90 10.27
CA THR A 162 -0.58 11.20 10.76
C THR A 162 0.38 11.79 11.80
N SER A 163 0.89 10.97 12.72
CA SER A 163 1.90 11.41 13.70
C SER A 163 3.17 11.91 13.01
N TYR A 164 3.66 11.19 11.98
CA TYR A 164 4.86 11.60 11.23
C TYR A 164 4.64 12.91 10.46
N ARG A 165 3.45 13.09 9.82
CA ARG A 165 3.09 14.36 9.17
C ARG A 165 3.03 15.54 10.14
N ASN A 166 2.60 15.32 11.37
CA ASN A 166 2.48 16.37 12.39
C ASN A 166 3.81 16.65 13.11
N SER A 167 4.77 15.73 13.06
CA SER A 167 6.05 15.82 13.76
C SER A 167 7.23 15.95 12.80
N TYR A 168 7.80 14.83 12.37
CA TYR A 168 9.04 14.79 11.58
C TYR A 168 8.92 15.36 10.17
N PHE A 169 7.71 15.26 9.55
CA PHE A 169 7.42 15.71 8.20
C PHE A 169 6.38 16.83 8.17
N ASN A 170 6.40 17.71 9.19
CA ASN A 170 5.44 18.78 9.31
C ASN A 170 5.57 19.77 8.13
N ILE A 171 4.45 20.01 7.44
CA ILE A 171 4.42 20.86 6.24
C ILE A 171 4.85 22.32 6.53
N ASN A 172 4.66 22.82 7.75
CA ASN A 172 5.12 24.15 8.15
C ASN A 172 6.65 24.24 8.28
N GLU A 173 7.32 23.09 8.43
CA GLU A 173 8.79 22.97 8.51
C GLU A 173 9.40 22.43 7.23
N TYR A 174 8.60 22.19 6.19
CA TYR A 174 9.07 21.75 4.88
C TYR A 174 10.08 22.74 4.29
N LYS A 175 11.20 22.24 3.76
CA LYS A 175 12.36 23.02 3.27
C LYS A 175 13.08 23.86 4.34
N LYS A 176 12.75 23.70 5.61
CA LYS A 176 13.49 24.31 6.73
C LYS A 176 14.28 23.25 7.50
N THR A 177 13.59 22.22 7.98
CA THR A 177 14.19 21.12 8.76
C THR A 177 14.21 19.79 8.03
N HIS A 178 13.34 19.60 7.03
CA HIS A 178 13.25 18.40 6.20
C HIS A 178 12.78 18.72 4.78
N ASN A 179 12.90 17.72 3.86
CA ASN A 179 12.45 17.81 2.47
C ASN A 179 11.50 16.66 2.09
N THR A 180 10.86 16.01 3.05
CA THR A 180 10.01 14.84 2.85
C THR A 180 8.54 15.23 2.92
N LEU A 181 7.74 14.80 1.94
CA LEU A 181 6.29 14.88 1.96
C LEU A 181 5.70 13.48 2.07
N LEU A 182 4.75 13.28 2.98
CA LEU A 182 4.09 12.00 3.25
C LEU A 182 2.59 12.10 3.00
N ALA A 183 2.06 11.28 2.10
CA ALA A 183 0.62 11.08 1.95
C ALA A 183 0.21 9.66 2.34
N THR A 184 -1.04 9.49 2.75
CA THR A 184 -1.67 8.20 2.99
C THR A 184 -2.80 7.99 2.00
N CYS A 185 -2.85 6.82 1.34
CA CYS A 185 -3.89 6.44 0.39
C CYS A 185 -4.69 5.25 0.93
N ARG A 186 -5.99 5.42 1.05
CA ARG A 186 -6.94 4.42 1.55
C ARG A 186 -7.81 3.96 0.38
N ALA A 187 -7.75 2.69 0.04
CA ALA A 187 -8.58 2.10 -1.01
C ALA A 187 -9.42 0.95 -0.47
N GLY A 188 -10.58 0.76 -1.07
CA GLY A 188 -11.49 -0.32 -0.76
C GLY A 188 -11.11 -1.66 -1.35
N ASN A 189 -12.10 -2.44 -1.77
CA ASN A 189 -11.89 -3.74 -2.37
C ASN A 189 -11.42 -3.60 -3.82
N VAL A 190 -10.26 -4.17 -4.11
CA VAL A 190 -9.62 -4.06 -5.42
C VAL A 190 -9.62 -5.41 -6.12
N ILE A 191 -10.00 -5.43 -7.40
CA ILE A 191 -10.01 -6.62 -8.26
C ILE A 191 -9.14 -6.39 -9.50
N GLY A 192 -8.62 -7.48 -10.05
CA GLY A 192 -7.84 -7.46 -11.29
C GLY A 192 -7.17 -8.80 -11.55
N GLY A 193 -6.61 -8.96 -12.73
CA GLY A 193 -5.80 -10.14 -13.05
C GLY A 193 -4.56 -10.24 -12.15
N GLY A 194 -4.11 -11.46 -11.89
CA GLY A 194 -2.90 -11.68 -11.10
C GLY A 194 -3.10 -11.72 -9.58
N ASP A 195 -4.33 -11.80 -9.07
CA ASP A 195 -4.62 -12.03 -7.66
C ASP A 195 -4.99 -13.50 -7.42
N TRP A 196 -4.11 -14.25 -6.75
CA TRP A 196 -4.34 -15.64 -6.36
C TRP A 196 -4.45 -15.83 -4.85
N ALA A 197 -4.56 -14.74 -4.08
CA ALA A 197 -4.63 -14.83 -2.63
C ALA A 197 -5.93 -15.52 -2.17
N LYS A 198 -5.79 -16.45 -1.23
CA LYS A 198 -6.94 -17.16 -0.62
C LYS A 198 -7.83 -16.20 0.17
N ASP A 199 -9.07 -16.63 0.40
CA ASP A 199 -10.08 -15.91 1.18
C ASP A 199 -10.48 -14.54 0.61
N ARG A 200 -10.23 -14.33 -0.68
CA ARG A 200 -10.75 -13.18 -1.43
C ARG A 200 -11.90 -13.60 -2.32
N LEU A 201 -13.04 -12.92 -2.19
CA LEU A 201 -14.29 -13.32 -2.82
C LEU A 201 -14.15 -13.61 -4.32
N ILE A 202 -13.61 -12.67 -5.09
CA ILE A 202 -13.50 -12.82 -6.55
C ILE A 202 -12.51 -13.93 -6.92
N THR A 203 -11.35 -14.00 -6.25
CA THR A 203 -10.37 -15.06 -6.45
C THR A 203 -10.98 -16.44 -6.16
N ASP A 204 -11.69 -16.60 -5.04
CA ASP A 204 -12.33 -17.86 -4.66
C ASP A 204 -13.44 -18.25 -5.66
N ILE A 205 -14.21 -17.28 -6.17
CA ILE A 205 -15.21 -17.51 -7.22
C ILE A 205 -14.52 -18.03 -8.50
N MET A 206 -13.49 -17.34 -8.98
CA MET A 206 -12.81 -17.70 -10.23
C MET A 206 -12.16 -19.08 -10.14
N ILE A 207 -11.52 -19.39 -9.00
CA ILE A 207 -10.93 -20.73 -8.77
C ILE A 207 -12.03 -21.79 -8.75
N SER A 208 -13.14 -21.56 -8.06
CA SER A 208 -14.24 -22.52 -7.99
C SER A 208 -14.84 -22.79 -9.37
N VAL A 209 -15.10 -21.75 -10.14
CA VAL A 209 -15.65 -21.85 -11.51
C VAL A 209 -14.68 -22.59 -12.43
N SER A 210 -13.38 -22.27 -12.40
CA SER A 210 -12.38 -22.94 -13.24
C SER A 210 -12.25 -24.44 -12.95
N GLN A 211 -12.60 -24.86 -11.73
CA GLN A 211 -12.57 -26.27 -11.30
C GLN A 211 -13.95 -26.96 -11.43
N GLY A 212 -14.95 -26.29 -11.99
CA GLY A 212 -16.33 -26.81 -12.07
C GLY A 212 -17.00 -27.04 -10.71
N LYS A 213 -16.54 -26.36 -9.65
CA LYS A 213 -17.07 -26.49 -8.29
C LYS A 213 -18.16 -25.45 -8.02
N LYS A 214 -19.04 -25.76 -7.08
CA LYS A 214 -20.04 -24.79 -6.60
C LYS A 214 -19.33 -23.63 -5.87
N VAL A 215 -19.75 -22.41 -6.21
CA VAL A 215 -19.31 -21.20 -5.52
C VAL A 215 -20.04 -21.07 -4.18
N SER A 216 -19.29 -20.85 -3.10
CA SER A 216 -19.85 -20.59 -1.77
C SER A 216 -19.61 -19.13 -1.38
N ILE A 217 -20.69 -18.36 -1.23
CA ILE A 217 -20.63 -16.96 -0.78
C ILE A 217 -21.08 -16.89 0.67
N ARG A 218 -20.17 -16.51 1.56
CA ARG A 218 -20.40 -16.51 3.02
C ARG A 218 -21.35 -15.40 3.48
N ASN A 219 -21.29 -14.23 2.87
CA ASN A 219 -22.15 -13.09 3.19
C ASN A 219 -22.68 -12.43 1.91
N PRO A 220 -23.77 -12.95 1.32
CA PRO A 220 -24.28 -12.50 0.03
C PRO A 220 -24.94 -11.10 0.07
N LYS A 221 -25.21 -10.57 1.28
CA LYS A 221 -25.82 -9.23 1.46
C LYS A 221 -24.79 -8.14 1.74
N ALA A 222 -23.49 -8.48 1.88
CA ALA A 222 -22.48 -7.50 2.14
C ALA A 222 -22.21 -6.62 0.92
N THR A 223 -22.27 -5.32 1.09
CA THR A 223 -21.84 -4.33 0.10
C THR A 223 -20.32 -4.11 0.22
N ARG A 224 -19.68 -3.79 -0.89
CA ARG A 224 -18.24 -3.51 -0.94
C ARG A 224 -17.93 -2.48 -2.01
N PRO A 225 -17.02 -1.56 -1.79
CA PRO A 225 -16.60 -0.56 -2.77
C PRO A 225 -15.60 -1.19 -3.76
N TRP A 226 -16.14 -1.98 -4.72
CA TRP A 226 -15.31 -2.67 -5.71
C TRP A 226 -14.78 -1.70 -6.75
N GLU A 227 -13.47 -1.77 -7.00
CA GLU A 227 -12.80 -1.03 -8.05
C GLU A 227 -11.75 -1.90 -8.75
N HIS A 228 -11.47 -1.60 -10.02
CA HIS A 228 -10.39 -2.26 -10.76
C HIS A 228 -9.03 -1.79 -10.22
N VAL A 229 -8.04 -2.68 -10.21
CA VAL A 229 -6.69 -2.39 -9.63
C VAL A 229 -6.05 -1.13 -10.20
N LEU A 230 -6.29 -0.80 -11.45
CA LEU A 230 -5.74 0.40 -12.09
C LEU A 230 -6.33 1.71 -11.53
N GLU A 231 -7.55 1.69 -10.98
CA GLU A 231 -8.18 2.90 -10.43
C GLU A 231 -7.40 3.42 -9.20
N PRO A 232 -7.24 2.64 -8.10
CA PRO A 232 -6.49 3.15 -6.96
C PRO A 232 -5.01 3.36 -7.30
N LEU A 233 -4.41 2.54 -8.18
CA LEU A 233 -3.02 2.73 -8.59
C LEU A 233 -2.84 4.05 -9.36
N SER A 234 -3.79 4.43 -10.21
CA SER A 234 -3.81 5.74 -10.86
C SER A 234 -3.79 6.87 -9.82
N GLY A 235 -4.65 6.76 -8.79
CA GLY A 235 -4.69 7.68 -7.67
C GLY A 235 -3.35 7.76 -6.92
N TYR A 236 -2.75 6.61 -6.58
CA TYR A 236 -1.45 6.58 -5.89
C TYR A 236 -0.34 7.24 -6.71
N LEU A 237 -0.30 6.97 -8.01
CA LEU A 237 0.64 7.59 -8.93
C LEU A 237 0.40 9.10 -9.04
N HIS A 238 -0.86 9.55 -9.07
CA HIS A 238 -1.17 10.97 -9.08
C HIS A 238 -0.73 11.67 -7.80
N ILE A 239 -1.02 11.10 -6.63
CA ILE A 239 -0.55 11.63 -5.33
C ILE A 239 0.98 11.66 -5.32
N GLY A 240 1.66 10.56 -5.69
CA GLY A 240 3.12 10.52 -5.75
C GLY A 240 3.71 11.59 -6.68
N GLN A 241 3.08 11.83 -7.83
CA GLN A 241 3.45 12.93 -8.73
C GLN A 241 3.35 14.28 -8.03
N LYS A 242 2.23 14.57 -7.34
CA LYS A 242 2.02 15.83 -6.63
C LYS A 242 3.06 16.05 -5.52
N LEU A 243 3.42 15.01 -4.79
CA LEU A 243 4.48 15.09 -3.78
C LEU A 243 5.85 15.37 -4.43
N LEU A 244 6.18 14.74 -5.56
CA LEU A 244 7.40 15.01 -6.32
C LEU A 244 7.43 16.42 -6.94
N GLU A 245 6.26 16.97 -7.26
CA GLU A 245 6.07 18.37 -7.70
C GLU A 245 6.10 19.36 -6.53
N GLU A 246 6.37 18.88 -5.30
CA GLU A 246 6.45 19.68 -4.07
C GLU A 246 5.13 20.37 -3.69
N LYS A 247 4.00 19.75 -4.06
CA LYS A 247 2.65 20.23 -3.72
C LYS A 247 2.31 19.80 -2.30
N VAL A 248 2.64 20.64 -1.32
CA VAL A 248 2.51 20.36 0.12
C VAL A 248 1.07 20.05 0.55
N GLU A 249 0.09 20.60 -0.15
CA GLU A 249 -1.34 20.37 0.07
C GLU A 249 -1.78 18.93 -0.19
N PHE A 250 -0.96 18.13 -0.89
CA PHE A 250 -1.20 16.71 -1.11
C PHE A 250 -0.58 15.80 -0.04
N ALA A 251 0.19 16.34 0.90
CA ALA A 251 0.76 15.59 2.02
C ALA A 251 -0.30 15.34 3.12
N GLU A 252 -1.39 14.67 2.73
CA GLU A 252 -2.58 14.40 3.54
C GLU A 252 -3.06 12.94 3.36
N ALA A 253 -4.20 12.61 3.97
CA ALA A 253 -4.89 11.34 3.71
C ALA A 253 -5.88 11.49 2.54
N TRP A 254 -6.02 10.44 1.73
CA TRP A 254 -6.86 10.40 0.53
C TRP A 254 -7.61 9.09 0.41
N ASN A 255 -8.91 9.16 0.21
CA ASN A 255 -9.76 8.00 -0.05
C ASN A 255 -9.88 7.74 -1.56
N PHE A 256 -9.87 6.46 -1.92
CA PHE A 256 -10.12 5.98 -3.28
C PHE A 256 -11.22 4.93 -3.25
N GLY A 257 -12.21 5.08 -4.07
CA GLY A 257 -13.36 4.20 -4.19
C GLY A 257 -14.21 4.55 -5.40
N PRO A 258 -15.18 3.70 -5.77
CA PRO A 258 -16.12 4.00 -6.85
C PRO A 258 -16.97 5.21 -6.49
N SER A 259 -17.48 5.91 -7.53
CA SER A 259 -18.53 6.91 -7.36
C SER A 259 -19.83 6.25 -6.89
N ASP A 260 -20.60 6.94 -6.07
CA ASP A 260 -21.91 6.47 -5.56
C ASP A 260 -23.05 6.61 -6.61
N GLU A 261 -22.74 6.56 -7.91
CA GLU A 261 -23.71 6.60 -9.01
C GLU A 261 -24.21 5.21 -9.41
#